data_937b893597de0387a15e93da7d224e55
#
_entry.id   937b893597de0387a15e93da7d224e55
#
_cell.length_a   1.000
_cell.length_b   1.000
_cell.length_c   1.000
_cell.angle_alpha   90.00
_cell.angle_beta   90.00
_cell.angle_gamma   90.00
#
_symmetry.space_group_name_H-M   'P 1'
#
loop_
_entity.id
_entity.type
_entity.pdbx_description
1 polymer ?
#
loop_
_entity_poly.entity_id
_entity_poly.type
_entity_poly.pdbx_seq_one_letter_code
_entity_poly.pdbx_strand_id
1 'polypeptide(L)'
;WIKENAEIYKTELLIYLKDMLPLGYRTLFMRKKELADKVYECITEMNEIENEILNVRVQKNGSIIIKDKKNNLKKEGFLIFEDSGDAGDTYDYSEPYNDRILTSENAEIKIFETEKNSLLNKIKYSVKMNIPHNLTSREQEQDNIQIEFFVTLSLEKDSSLVKVDIEVENKAIEHRVRVLFKTGIESVESIADQQFGTIRRPVYLSEVENWRENGWNEKPRTIEPMQSFVSLANEHENVSIITDCVREYQIIGEKLDTIALTLFRSTPEMGKAELKDRPGRASGMANWETPDANLLKNLKFNFAISIGKNEYSISKISNISKEYLTPFYYYQAAEFKNVDIFF
;
A
#
# COMPACT_ATOMS: atom_id res chain seq x y z
N TRP A 1 -41.16 13.55 -19.19
CA TRP A 1 -40.94 14.79 -19.93
C TRP A 1 -39.66 15.43 -19.42
N ILE A 2 -38.58 15.28 -20.16
CA ILE A 2 -37.34 16.02 -19.93
C ILE A 2 -37.57 17.37 -20.58
N LYS A 3 -37.57 18.46 -19.80
CA LYS A 3 -37.57 19.79 -20.38
C LYS A 3 -36.26 19.94 -21.18
N GLU A 4 -36.35 20.18 -22.46
CA GLU A 4 -35.24 20.69 -23.27
C GLU A 4 -34.73 21.98 -22.60
N ASN A 5 -33.42 22.00 -22.24
CA ASN A 5 -32.70 23.09 -21.53
C ASN A 5 -32.60 22.95 -20.01
N ALA A 6 -32.61 21.75 -19.43
CA ALA A 6 -32.16 21.61 -18.05
C ALA A 6 -30.63 21.58 -18.01
N GLU A 7 -30.01 22.63 -17.47
CA GLU A 7 -28.59 22.63 -17.16
C GLU A 7 -28.34 21.65 -15.99
N ILE A 8 -27.52 20.60 -16.23
CA ILE A 8 -27.16 19.64 -15.22
C ILE A 8 -25.79 20.04 -14.67
N TYR A 9 -25.75 20.42 -13.39
CA TYR A 9 -24.51 20.70 -12.69
C TYR A 9 -24.10 19.47 -11.88
N LYS A 10 -22.88 19.03 -12.08
CA LYS A 10 -22.24 18.05 -11.19
C LYS A 10 -21.46 18.80 -10.11
N THR A 11 -21.81 18.58 -8.86
CA THR A 11 -21.11 19.16 -7.71
C THR A 11 -20.49 18.04 -6.90
N GLU A 12 -19.20 18.14 -6.61
CA GLU A 12 -18.51 17.27 -5.69
C GLU A 12 -18.52 17.91 -4.30
N LEU A 13 -18.91 17.13 -3.30
CA LEU A 13 -19.00 17.58 -1.91
C LEU A 13 -18.08 16.74 -1.04
N LEU A 14 -17.25 17.41 -0.26
CA LEU A 14 -16.48 16.78 0.81
C LEU A 14 -17.19 17.03 2.13
N ILE A 15 -17.61 15.94 2.78
CA ILE A 15 -18.41 15.99 4.01
C ILE A 15 -17.65 15.31 5.13
N TYR A 16 -17.40 16.04 6.23
CA TYR A 16 -16.84 15.47 7.44
C TYR A 16 -17.96 14.94 8.33
N LEU A 17 -17.94 13.62 8.56
CA LEU A 17 -18.87 12.94 9.46
C LEU A 17 -18.14 12.51 10.71
N LYS A 18 -18.60 12.99 11.87
CA LYS A 18 -18.06 12.66 13.17
C LYS A 18 -19.10 11.86 13.97
N ASP A 19 -18.61 10.96 14.80
CA ASP A 19 -19.43 10.19 15.74
C ASP A 19 -20.58 9.40 15.07
N MET A 20 -20.25 8.74 13.94
CA MET A 20 -21.17 7.80 13.31
C MET A 20 -21.23 6.52 14.11
N LEU A 21 -22.45 6.10 14.46
CA LEU A 21 -22.65 4.82 15.16
C LEU A 21 -22.46 3.66 14.16
N PRO A 22 -21.86 2.55 14.60
CA PRO A 22 -21.81 1.32 13.81
C PRO A 22 -23.22 0.87 13.42
N LEU A 23 -23.39 0.45 12.16
CA LEU A 23 -24.69 0.06 11.59
C LEU A 23 -25.78 1.13 11.67
N GLY A 24 -25.38 2.38 11.93
CA GLY A 24 -26.28 3.53 11.98
C GLY A 24 -26.34 4.29 10.65
N TYR A 25 -27.27 5.21 10.58
CA TYR A 25 -27.37 6.15 9.46
C TYR A 25 -27.51 7.60 9.95
N ARG A 26 -27.19 8.55 9.10
CA ARG A 26 -27.40 9.98 9.35
C ARG A 26 -28.01 10.63 8.12
N THR A 27 -29.08 11.35 8.30
CA THR A 27 -29.69 12.15 7.24
C THR A 27 -29.05 13.53 7.21
N LEU A 28 -28.60 13.95 6.04
CA LEU A 28 -28.03 15.28 5.80
C LEU A 28 -28.96 16.06 4.87
N PHE A 29 -29.21 17.31 5.19
CA PHE A 29 -29.98 18.21 4.36
C PHE A 29 -29.08 19.28 3.75
N MET A 30 -29.05 19.35 2.42
CA MET A 30 -28.35 20.42 1.72
C MET A 30 -29.24 21.62 1.57
N ARG A 31 -28.72 22.80 1.98
CA ARG A 31 -29.38 24.09 1.77
C ARG A 31 -28.43 25.02 1.01
N LYS A 32 -28.96 25.73 0.03
CA LYS A 32 -28.20 26.79 -0.65
C LYS A 32 -27.87 27.88 0.36
N LYS A 33 -26.57 28.15 0.52
CA LYS A 33 -26.06 29.27 1.31
C LYS A 33 -25.07 30.04 0.43
N GLU A 34 -25.03 31.34 0.54
CA GLU A 34 -23.96 32.12 -0.09
C GLU A 34 -22.62 31.67 0.50
N LEU A 35 -21.69 31.31 -0.38
CA LEU A 35 -20.39 30.82 0.02
C LEU A 35 -19.58 31.93 0.67
N ALA A 36 -19.19 31.74 1.89
CA ALA A 36 -18.06 32.43 2.47
C ALA A 36 -16.77 31.82 1.93
N ASP A 37 -15.91 32.68 1.47
CA ASP A 37 -14.53 32.51 0.98
C ASP A 37 -13.93 31.14 0.74
N LYS A 38 -13.05 31.11 -0.27
CA LYS A 38 -12.31 29.95 -0.84
C LYS A 38 -11.86 28.95 0.21
N VAL A 39 -12.39 27.73 0.08
CA VAL A 39 -12.05 26.57 0.94
C VAL A 39 -10.82 25.80 0.43
N TYR A 40 -10.32 26.12 -0.77
CA TYR A 40 -9.23 25.37 -1.41
C TYR A 40 -8.07 26.28 -1.78
N GLU A 41 -6.88 25.93 -1.32
CA GLU A 41 -5.64 26.42 -1.89
C GLU A 41 -4.98 25.27 -2.64
N CYS A 42 -4.84 25.42 -3.96
CA CYS A 42 -3.97 24.58 -4.76
C CYS A 42 -2.61 25.27 -4.83
N ILE A 43 -1.60 24.69 -4.19
CA ILE A 43 -0.25 25.23 -4.14
C ILE A 43 0.65 24.24 -4.89
N THR A 44 1.19 24.65 -6.03
CA THR A 44 2.23 23.90 -6.72
C THR A 44 3.54 24.04 -5.94
N GLU A 45 4.30 22.91 -5.81
CA GLU A 45 5.65 22.86 -5.23
C GLU A 45 5.77 22.68 -3.70
N MET A 46 4.69 22.57 -2.95
CA MET A 46 4.81 22.16 -1.57
C MET A 46 4.97 20.63 -1.46
N ASN A 47 5.96 20.21 -0.69
CA ASN A 47 6.23 18.79 -0.45
C ASN A 47 5.72 18.29 0.91
N GLU A 48 4.81 19.03 1.54
CA GLU A 48 4.39 18.77 2.91
C GLU A 48 2.89 19.04 3.10
N ILE A 49 2.22 18.09 3.77
CA ILE A 49 0.83 18.23 4.24
C ILE A 49 0.74 17.88 5.72
N GLU A 50 -0.24 18.43 6.38
CA GLU A 50 -0.47 18.18 7.80
C GLU A 50 -1.93 18.30 8.19
N ASN A 51 -2.31 17.61 9.26
CA ASN A 51 -3.55 17.83 9.98
C ASN A 51 -3.25 18.10 11.47
N GLU A 52 -4.22 18.00 12.35
CA GLU A 52 -4.07 18.25 13.78
C GLU A 52 -3.14 17.22 14.47
N ILE A 53 -3.00 16.01 13.90
CA ILE A 53 -2.29 14.87 14.49
C ILE A 53 -0.95 14.61 13.81
N LEU A 54 -0.95 14.58 12.47
CA LEU A 54 0.21 14.18 11.68
C LEU A 54 0.75 15.31 10.81
N ASN A 55 2.05 15.21 10.54
CA ASN A 55 2.73 15.95 9.50
C ASN A 55 3.42 14.95 8.57
N VAL A 56 3.25 15.09 7.26
CA VAL A 56 3.81 14.20 6.24
C VAL A 56 4.58 15.02 5.23
N ARG A 57 5.84 14.65 5.00
CA ARG A 57 6.72 15.32 4.06
C ARG A 57 7.27 14.34 3.03
N VAL A 58 7.16 14.67 1.74
CA VAL A 58 7.80 13.97 0.62
C VAL A 58 9.25 14.40 0.51
N GLN A 59 10.16 13.44 0.46
CA GLN A 59 11.60 13.66 0.29
C GLN A 59 11.98 13.71 -1.19
N LYS A 60 13.23 14.13 -1.48
CA LYS A 60 13.73 14.28 -2.86
C LYS A 60 13.76 12.98 -3.67
N ASN A 61 13.72 11.83 -3.04
CA ASN A 61 13.68 10.50 -3.66
C ASN A 61 12.28 9.87 -3.66
N GLY A 62 11.24 10.62 -3.29
CA GLY A 62 9.87 10.14 -3.23
C GLY A 62 9.48 9.38 -1.96
N SER A 63 10.45 9.04 -1.12
CA SER A 63 10.12 8.49 0.21
C SER A 63 9.48 9.56 1.09
N ILE A 64 8.80 9.14 2.15
CA ILE A 64 8.12 10.07 3.04
C ILE A 64 8.64 10.01 4.47
N ILE A 65 8.51 11.14 5.14
CA ILE A 65 8.65 11.29 6.57
C ILE A 65 7.27 11.49 7.16
N ILE A 66 6.93 10.75 8.20
CA ILE A 66 5.70 10.93 8.97
C ILE A 66 6.08 11.33 10.40
N LYS A 67 5.50 12.42 10.89
CA LYS A 67 5.67 12.89 12.26
C LYS A 67 4.32 12.92 12.96
N ASP A 68 4.20 12.20 14.07
CA ASP A 68 3.11 12.36 15.02
C ASP A 68 3.43 13.58 15.92
N LYS A 69 2.64 14.65 15.78
CA LYS A 69 2.84 15.91 16.47
C LYS A 69 2.61 15.79 17.98
N LYS A 70 1.66 14.93 18.37
CA LYS A 70 1.25 14.76 19.77
C LYS A 70 2.28 13.96 20.57
N ASN A 71 2.79 12.88 19.99
CA ASN A 71 3.68 11.96 20.66
C ASN A 71 5.17 12.21 20.36
N ASN A 72 5.47 13.19 19.49
CA ASN A 72 6.81 13.49 18.99
C ASN A 72 7.53 12.25 18.43
N LEU A 73 6.75 11.37 17.76
CA LEU A 73 7.26 10.21 17.06
C LEU A 73 7.53 10.59 15.61
N LYS A 74 8.70 10.24 15.09
CA LYS A 74 9.08 10.46 13.69
C LYS A 74 9.48 9.13 13.07
N LYS A 75 8.94 8.85 11.89
CA LYS A 75 9.34 7.72 11.02
C LYS A 75 9.74 8.26 9.66
N GLU A 76 10.79 7.70 9.07
CA GLU A 76 11.31 8.10 7.76
C GLU A 76 11.75 6.91 6.93
N GLY A 77 11.89 7.08 5.62
CA GLY A 77 12.21 6.00 4.70
C GLY A 77 11.01 5.11 4.40
N PHE A 78 9.80 5.66 4.42
CA PHE A 78 8.59 4.99 3.97
C PHE A 78 8.33 5.27 2.49
N LEU A 79 7.66 4.36 1.79
CA LEU A 79 7.37 4.43 0.36
C LEU A 79 8.63 4.42 -0.52
N ILE A 80 9.58 3.56 -0.20
CA ILE A 80 10.68 3.25 -1.11
C ILE A 80 10.21 2.11 -2.01
N PHE A 81 10.15 2.33 -3.32
CA PHE A 81 9.85 1.28 -4.29
C PHE A 81 11.08 0.43 -4.53
N GLU A 82 10.85 -0.87 -4.66
CA GLU A 82 11.88 -1.86 -4.95
C GLU A 82 11.43 -2.72 -6.13
N ASP A 83 12.33 -2.94 -7.07
CA ASP A 83 12.20 -3.87 -8.18
C ASP A 83 13.26 -4.95 -8.09
N SER A 84 12.85 -6.22 -8.06
CA SER A 84 13.71 -7.40 -8.06
C SER A 84 13.31 -8.35 -9.19
N GLY A 85 14.22 -9.20 -9.63
CA GLY A 85 13.89 -10.28 -10.56
C GLY A 85 12.97 -11.32 -9.93
N ASP A 86 12.10 -11.92 -10.74
CA ASP A 86 11.26 -13.04 -10.35
C ASP A 86 11.42 -14.20 -11.34
N ALA A 87 12.27 -15.16 -11.00
CA ALA A 87 12.47 -16.39 -11.77
C ALA A 87 11.44 -17.47 -11.40
N GLY A 88 10.48 -17.13 -10.52
CA GLY A 88 9.45 -18.03 -10.03
C GLY A 88 8.34 -18.32 -11.02
N ASP A 89 7.27 -18.83 -10.47
CA ASP A 89 6.03 -19.13 -11.17
C ASP A 89 4.84 -18.44 -10.49
N THR A 90 3.61 -18.71 -10.92
CA THR A 90 2.43 -18.07 -10.33
C THR A 90 2.18 -18.45 -8.87
N TYR A 91 2.75 -19.55 -8.38
CA TYR A 91 2.60 -20.01 -7.00
C TYR A 91 3.69 -19.44 -6.10
N ASP A 92 4.97 -19.48 -6.58
CA ASP A 92 6.12 -19.15 -5.77
C ASP A 92 7.02 -18.11 -6.40
N TYR A 93 7.32 -17.07 -5.63
CA TYR A 93 8.44 -16.19 -5.95
C TYR A 93 9.74 -16.98 -5.92
N SER A 94 10.62 -16.76 -6.89
CA SER A 94 11.97 -17.30 -6.87
C SER A 94 12.97 -16.24 -7.28
N GLU A 95 13.91 -15.99 -6.39
CA GLU A 95 15.02 -15.10 -6.66
C GLU A 95 15.88 -15.67 -7.80
N PRO A 96 16.25 -14.90 -8.82
CA PRO A 96 17.23 -15.31 -9.82
C PRO A 96 18.59 -15.61 -9.21
N TYR A 97 19.40 -16.41 -9.87
CA TYR A 97 20.76 -16.70 -9.38
C TYR A 97 21.64 -15.44 -9.31
N ASN A 98 21.49 -14.56 -10.27
CA ASN A 98 22.17 -13.27 -10.33
C ASN A 98 21.12 -12.16 -10.36
N ASP A 99 20.60 -11.79 -9.20
CA ASP A 99 19.65 -10.68 -9.10
C ASP A 99 20.35 -9.37 -8.79
N ARG A 100 19.82 -8.30 -9.37
CA ARG A 100 20.17 -6.93 -9.06
C ARG A 100 18.91 -6.21 -8.57
N ILE A 101 18.83 -6.00 -7.29
CA ILE A 101 17.71 -5.29 -6.66
C ILE A 101 17.89 -3.79 -6.90
N LEU A 102 16.87 -3.16 -7.46
CA LEU A 102 16.82 -1.73 -7.72
C LEU A 102 15.84 -1.06 -6.77
N THR A 103 16.21 0.10 -6.24
CA THR A 103 15.33 0.86 -5.34
C THR A 103 15.15 2.30 -5.83
N SER A 104 14.06 2.92 -5.38
CA SER A 104 13.77 4.32 -5.67
C SER A 104 14.58 5.31 -4.80
N GLU A 105 15.58 4.87 -4.05
CA GLU A 105 16.36 5.76 -3.18
C GLU A 105 17.08 6.87 -3.93
N ASN A 106 17.41 6.64 -5.20
CA ASN A 106 18.02 7.62 -6.10
C ASN A 106 17.09 8.01 -7.27
N ALA A 107 15.78 7.79 -7.13
CA ALA A 107 14.82 8.07 -8.18
C ALA A 107 14.59 9.57 -8.39
N GLU A 108 14.16 9.92 -9.58
CA GLU A 108 13.64 11.25 -9.88
C GLU A 108 12.19 11.35 -9.45
N ILE A 109 11.83 12.49 -8.85
CA ILE A 109 10.46 12.78 -8.47
C ILE A 109 9.96 14.05 -9.13
N LYS A 110 8.64 14.11 -9.30
CA LYS A 110 7.93 15.32 -9.70
C LYS A 110 6.68 15.48 -8.85
N ILE A 111 6.57 16.59 -8.13
CA ILE A 111 5.35 16.98 -7.45
C ILE A 111 4.46 17.72 -8.45
N PHE A 112 3.21 17.26 -8.60
CA PHE A 112 2.25 17.85 -9.53
C PHE A 112 1.34 18.84 -8.85
N GLU A 113 0.89 18.50 -7.64
CA GLU A 113 -0.17 19.21 -6.97
C GLU A 113 -0.12 19.01 -5.45
N THR A 114 -0.37 20.05 -4.71
CA THR A 114 -0.64 20.00 -3.28
C THR A 114 -1.93 20.76 -3.01
N GLU A 115 -2.94 20.03 -2.55
CA GLU A 115 -4.23 20.60 -2.14
C GLU A 115 -4.24 20.73 -0.62
N LYS A 116 -4.65 21.89 -0.13
CA LYS A 116 -4.87 22.13 1.30
C LYS A 116 -6.25 22.67 1.54
N ASN A 117 -6.99 22.01 2.42
CA ASN A 117 -8.24 22.54 2.94
C ASN A 117 -8.47 22.05 4.38
N SER A 118 -9.53 22.54 5.01
CA SER A 118 -9.82 22.25 6.42
C SER A 118 -10.25 20.80 6.69
N LEU A 119 -10.58 20.02 5.67
CA LEU A 119 -11.09 18.65 5.81
C LEU A 119 -10.15 17.58 5.24
N LEU A 120 -9.38 17.94 4.21
CA LEU A 120 -8.56 16.97 3.48
C LEU A 120 -7.36 17.67 2.84
N ASN A 121 -6.17 17.20 3.13
CA ASN A 121 -4.94 17.67 2.50
C ASN A 121 -4.36 16.55 1.63
N LYS A 122 -3.89 16.87 0.42
CA LYS A 122 -3.34 15.91 -0.54
C LYS A 122 -2.05 16.40 -1.16
N ILE A 123 -1.15 15.46 -1.47
CA ILE A 123 0.00 15.66 -2.36
C ILE A 123 -0.07 14.60 -3.46
N LYS A 124 0.08 15.03 -4.72
CA LYS A 124 0.22 14.16 -5.87
C LYS A 124 1.63 14.31 -6.45
N TYR A 125 2.35 13.22 -6.56
CA TYR A 125 3.70 13.20 -7.11
C TYR A 125 3.98 11.91 -7.86
N SER A 126 5.04 11.88 -8.68
CA SER A 126 5.53 10.65 -9.29
C SER A 126 6.95 10.33 -8.89
N VAL A 127 7.26 9.04 -8.95
CA VAL A 127 8.59 8.47 -8.73
C VAL A 127 8.96 7.66 -9.97
N LYS A 128 10.08 7.98 -10.60
CA LYS A 128 10.58 7.32 -11.83
C LYS A 128 11.77 6.45 -11.54
N MET A 129 11.72 5.21 -12.02
CA MET A 129 12.83 4.27 -11.96
C MET A 129 13.09 3.71 -13.36
N ASN A 130 14.35 3.43 -13.67
CA ASN A 130 14.71 2.61 -14.81
C ASN A 130 14.95 1.20 -14.33
N ILE A 131 14.29 0.22 -14.96
CA ILE A 131 14.33 -1.19 -14.57
C ILE A 131 14.60 -2.08 -15.80
N PRO A 132 15.11 -3.29 -15.64
CA PRO A 132 15.23 -4.27 -16.71
C PRO A 132 13.84 -4.70 -17.24
N HIS A 133 13.76 -4.99 -18.53
CA HIS A 133 12.53 -5.49 -19.17
C HIS A 133 12.18 -6.92 -18.69
N ASN A 134 13.17 -7.78 -18.49
CA ASN A 134 13.04 -9.17 -18.10
C ASN A 134 14.30 -9.69 -17.40
N LEU A 135 14.36 -10.97 -17.06
CA LEU A 135 15.52 -11.58 -16.41
C LEU A 135 16.79 -11.50 -17.28
N THR A 136 16.68 -11.68 -18.58
CA THR A 136 17.86 -11.56 -19.50
C THR A 136 18.42 -10.14 -19.48
N SER A 137 17.57 -9.11 -19.56
CA SER A 137 17.99 -7.73 -19.45
C SER A 137 18.59 -7.42 -18.07
N ARG A 138 18.06 -8.05 -17.01
CA ARG A 138 18.55 -7.90 -15.64
C ARG A 138 19.97 -8.47 -15.48
N GLU A 139 20.20 -9.66 -16.00
CA GLU A 139 21.53 -10.29 -15.99
C GLU A 139 22.56 -9.49 -16.80
N GLN A 140 22.13 -8.83 -17.88
CA GLN A 140 22.96 -7.96 -18.70
C GLN A 140 23.07 -6.53 -18.18
N GLU A 141 22.49 -6.22 -17.04
CA GLU A 141 22.43 -4.89 -16.41
C GLU A 141 21.83 -3.79 -17.32
N GLN A 142 20.83 -4.17 -18.13
CA GLN A 142 20.15 -3.26 -19.06
C GLN A 142 18.86 -2.73 -18.44
N ASP A 143 18.89 -1.52 -17.89
CA ASP A 143 17.73 -0.81 -17.33
C ASP A 143 17.01 -0.02 -18.43
N ASN A 144 16.35 -0.74 -19.32
CA ASN A 144 15.82 -0.23 -20.58
C ASN A 144 14.31 0.10 -20.54
N ILE A 145 13.66 -0.13 -19.40
CA ILE A 145 12.27 0.22 -19.17
C ILE A 145 12.16 1.30 -18.10
N GLN A 146 11.48 2.40 -18.42
CA GLN A 146 11.10 3.37 -17.40
C GLN A 146 9.73 3.02 -16.82
N ILE A 147 9.69 2.78 -15.50
CA ILE A 147 8.47 2.64 -14.73
C ILE A 147 8.24 3.92 -13.93
N GLU A 148 6.99 4.40 -13.89
CA GLU A 148 6.61 5.60 -13.16
C GLU A 148 5.44 5.29 -12.21
N PHE A 149 5.66 5.49 -10.92
CA PHE A 149 4.65 5.35 -9.88
C PHE A 149 4.03 6.71 -9.60
N PHE A 150 2.74 6.84 -9.85
CA PHE A 150 1.95 8.02 -9.47
C PHE A 150 1.39 7.81 -8.08
N VAL A 151 1.78 8.65 -7.15
CA VAL A 151 1.44 8.53 -5.73
C VAL A 151 0.56 9.69 -5.31
N THR A 152 -0.54 9.39 -4.65
CA THR A 152 -1.38 10.37 -3.95
C THR A 152 -1.34 10.08 -2.46
N LEU A 153 -0.85 11.03 -1.68
CA LEU A 153 -0.94 11.01 -0.22
C LEU A 153 -2.13 11.84 0.21
N SER A 154 -2.90 11.32 1.16
CA SER A 154 -4.06 12.03 1.70
C SER A 154 -4.07 12.01 3.22
N LEU A 155 -4.32 13.17 3.82
CA LEU A 155 -4.55 13.35 5.25
C LEU A 155 -5.91 13.97 5.47
N GLU A 156 -6.82 13.21 6.06
CA GLU A 156 -8.14 13.70 6.46
C GLU A 156 -8.07 14.41 7.81
N LYS A 157 -8.99 15.31 8.04
CA LYS A 157 -9.16 15.98 9.33
C LYS A 157 -9.29 14.97 10.47
N ASP A 158 -8.62 15.24 11.58
CA ASP A 158 -8.63 14.41 12.79
C ASP A 158 -8.19 12.93 12.59
N SER A 159 -7.66 12.58 11.41
CA SER A 159 -7.19 11.21 11.13
C SER A 159 -5.76 10.98 11.59
N SER A 160 -5.51 9.82 12.18
CA SER A 160 -4.17 9.31 12.48
C SER A 160 -3.60 8.41 11.38
N LEU A 161 -4.28 8.34 10.21
CA LEU A 161 -3.87 7.54 9.07
C LEU A 161 -3.34 8.43 7.94
N VAL A 162 -2.22 8.01 7.34
CA VAL A 162 -1.77 8.52 6.04
C VAL A 162 -2.30 7.58 4.98
N LYS A 163 -3.27 8.02 4.18
CA LYS A 163 -3.78 7.23 3.06
C LYS A 163 -2.86 7.40 1.85
N VAL A 164 -2.62 6.31 1.16
CA VAL A 164 -1.72 6.24 0.00
C VAL A 164 -2.44 5.53 -1.14
N ASP A 165 -2.54 6.18 -2.29
CA ASP A 165 -2.97 5.58 -3.53
C ASP A 165 -1.80 5.58 -4.51
N ILE A 166 -1.58 4.45 -5.20
CA ILE A 166 -0.52 4.27 -6.18
C ILE A 166 -1.14 3.79 -7.49
N GLU A 167 -0.76 4.44 -8.58
CA GLU A 167 -1.05 3.98 -9.94
C GLU A 167 0.26 3.76 -10.68
N VAL A 168 0.36 2.64 -11.41
CA VAL A 168 1.56 2.29 -12.17
C VAL A 168 1.17 1.51 -13.43
N GLU A 169 1.79 1.83 -14.56
CA GLU A 169 1.71 1.02 -15.77
C GLU A 169 2.88 0.04 -15.79
N ASN A 170 2.59 -1.26 -15.64
CA ASN A 170 3.62 -2.28 -15.75
C ASN A 170 3.96 -2.55 -17.22
N LYS A 171 5.27 -2.48 -17.54
CA LYS A 171 5.85 -2.69 -18.89
C LYS A 171 6.96 -3.74 -18.91
N ALA A 172 7.25 -4.36 -17.77
CA ALA A 172 8.29 -5.38 -17.63
C ALA A 172 7.67 -6.73 -17.24
N ILE A 173 8.40 -7.79 -17.44
CA ILE A 173 8.04 -9.16 -17.10
C ILE A 173 9.10 -9.81 -16.22
N GLU A 174 8.77 -10.93 -15.58
CA GLU A 174 9.70 -11.70 -14.74
C GLU A 174 10.34 -10.85 -13.65
N HIS A 175 9.52 -10.02 -12.99
CA HIS A 175 9.94 -9.16 -11.91
C HIS A 175 8.90 -9.06 -10.80
N ARG A 176 9.35 -8.66 -9.62
CA ARG A 176 8.52 -8.37 -8.47
C ARG A 176 8.73 -6.93 -8.04
N VAL A 177 7.63 -6.22 -7.82
CA VAL A 177 7.64 -4.85 -7.30
C VAL A 177 7.12 -4.84 -5.87
N ARG A 178 7.90 -4.25 -4.96
CA ARG A 178 7.54 -4.06 -3.56
C ARG A 178 7.56 -2.58 -3.19
N VAL A 179 6.86 -2.25 -2.12
CA VAL A 179 7.00 -0.97 -1.43
C VAL A 179 7.51 -1.22 -0.01
N LEU A 180 8.55 -0.48 0.38
CA LEU A 180 9.27 -0.66 1.62
C LEU A 180 8.93 0.43 2.63
N PHE A 181 8.83 0.01 3.90
CA PHE A 181 8.60 0.87 5.06
C PHE A 181 9.68 0.59 6.10
N LYS A 182 10.72 1.43 6.15
CA LYS A 182 11.82 1.32 7.13
C LYS A 182 11.31 1.76 8.49
N THR A 183 10.76 0.82 9.26
CA THR A 183 10.11 1.15 10.55
C THR A 183 11.11 1.50 11.65
N GLY A 184 12.33 0.95 11.58
CA GLY A 184 13.33 1.04 12.64
C GLY A 184 12.91 0.31 13.92
N ILE A 185 11.89 -0.57 13.85
CA ILE A 185 11.37 -1.34 14.98
C ILE A 185 11.97 -2.73 14.93
N GLU A 186 12.90 -3.01 15.83
CA GLU A 186 13.39 -4.36 16.03
C GLU A 186 12.34 -5.17 16.80
N SER A 187 11.91 -6.29 16.21
CA SER A 187 10.91 -7.20 16.79
C SER A 187 11.26 -8.65 16.39
N VAL A 188 10.96 -9.58 17.27
CA VAL A 188 11.14 -11.02 16.98
C VAL A 188 10.01 -11.61 16.15
N GLU A 189 8.90 -10.89 16.04
CA GLU A 189 7.70 -11.31 15.33
C GLU A 189 7.01 -10.14 14.62
N SER A 190 6.34 -10.46 13.52
CA SER A 190 5.34 -9.60 12.87
C SER A 190 3.94 -10.01 13.30
N ILE A 191 3.00 -9.08 13.25
CA ILE A 191 1.59 -9.32 13.58
C ILE A 191 0.77 -9.01 12.33
N ALA A 192 0.00 -9.97 11.84
CA ALA A 192 -0.81 -9.79 10.65
C ALA A 192 -2.25 -10.25 10.85
N ASP A 193 -3.18 -9.62 10.13
CA ASP A 193 -4.56 -10.07 10.05
C ASP A 193 -4.67 -11.32 9.19
N GLN A 194 -5.49 -12.25 9.64
CA GLN A 194 -5.80 -13.50 8.94
C GLN A 194 -7.28 -13.86 9.11
N GLN A 195 -7.70 -14.92 8.43
CA GLN A 195 -9.03 -15.50 8.63
C GLN A 195 -9.22 -15.85 10.11
N PHE A 196 -10.31 -15.37 10.68
CA PHE A 196 -10.72 -15.62 12.08
C PHE A 196 -9.87 -14.93 13.16
N GLY A 197 -8.89 -14.10 12.82
CA GLY A 197 -8.12 -13.36 13.81
C GLY A 197 -6.76 -12.90 13.34
N THR A 198 -5.90 -12.56 14.27
CA THR A 198 -4.53 -12.15 14.00
C THR A 198 -3.55 -13.28 14.27
N ILE A 199 -2.48 -13.31 13.51
CA ILE A 199 -1.38 -14.26 13.68
C ILE A 199 -0.08 -13.50 13.98
N ARG A 200 0.75 -14.12 14.82
CA ARG A 200 2.13 -13.70 15.08
C ARG A 200 3.07 -14.65 14.38
N ARG A 201 4.00 -14.12 13.61
CA ARG A 201 4.98 -14.90 12.86
C ARG A 201 6.39 -14.44 13.16
N PRO A 202 7.35 -15.36 13.37
CA PRO A 202 8.74 -14.98 13.54
C PRO A 202 9.23 -14.23 12.29
N VAL A 203 10.01 -13.17 12.51
CA VAL A 203 10.60 -12.40 11.40
C VAL A 203 11.86 -13.09 10.84
N TYR A 204 12.41 -14.04 11.58
CA TYR A 204 13.57 -14.86 11.21
C TYR A 204 13.24 -16.35 11.39
N LEU A 205 13.62 -17.16 10.42
CA LEU A 205 13.51 -18.60 10.45
C LEU A 205 14.92 -19.21 10.34
N SER A 206 15.41 -19.83 11.41
CA SER A 206 16.75 -20.48 11.43
C SER A 206 16.86 -21.62 10.40
N GLU A 207 15.74 -22.25 10.09
CA GLU A 207 15.61 -23.36 9.14
C GLU A 207 15.93 -22.97 7.70
N VAL A 208 15.91 -21.66 7.38
CA VAL A 208 16.33 -21.14 6.08
C VAL A 208 17.79 -21.51 5.75
N GLU A 209 18.65 -21.62 6.76
CA GLU A 209 20.09 -21.83 6.56
C GLU A 209 20.43 -23.29 6.23
N ASN A 210 19.70 -24.25 6.80
CA ASN A 210 20.02 -25.67 6.73
C ASN A 210 18.89 -26.56 6.22
N TRP A 211 17.93 -26.01 5.48
CA TRP A 211 16.76 -26.73 5.01
C TRP A 211 17.08 -27.98 4.15
N ARG A 212 18.15 -27.91 3.33
CA ARG A 212 18.57 -29.04 2.51
C ARG A 212 19.19 -30.17 3.37
N GLU A 213 19.97 -29.81 4.38
CA GLU A 213 20.55 -30.74 5.33
C GLU A 213 19.48 -31.47 6.15
N ASN A 214 18.36 -30.74 6.43
CA ASN A 214 17.18 -31.30 7.08
C ASN A 214 16.33 -32.19 6.15
N GLY A 215 16.71 -32.34 4.87
CA GLY A 215 15.99 -33.14 3.90
C GLY A 215 14.66 -32.54 3.42
N TRP A 216 14.48 -31.24 3.53
CA TRP A 216 13.27 -30.54 3.07
C TRP A 216 13.29 -30.35 1.56
N ASN A 217 12.13 -30.48 0.94
CA ASN A 217 11.97 -30.33 -0.51
C ASN A 217 11.88 -28.87 -0.94
N GLU A 218 11.56 -27.97 0.00
CA GLU A 218 11.41 -26.54 -0.24
C GLU A 218 12.09 -25.76 0.88
N LYS A 219 12.68 -24.64 0.53
CA LYS A 219 13.23 -23.68 1.49
C LYS A 219 12.07 -22.95 2.20
N PRO A 220 12.05 -22.94 3.53
CA PRO A 220 11.10 -22.12 4.26
C PRO A 220 11.32 -20.64 3.94
N ARG A 221 10.25 -19.87 3.89
CA ARG A 221 10.29 -18.45 3.55
C ARG A 221 9.61 -17.63 4.61
N THR A 222 10.06 -16.38 4.72
CA THR A 222 9.43 -15.36 5.54
C THR A 222 8.53 -14.42 4.72
N ILE A 223 8.20 -14.82 3.47
CA ILE A 223 7.17 -14.18 2.67
C ILE A 223 5.83 -14.72 3.15
N GLU A 224 4.98 -13.86 3.67
CA GLU A 224 3.82 -14.25 4.44
C GLU A 224 2.53 -13.62 3.89
N PRO A 225 1.42 -14.34 3.91
CA PRO A 225 0.13 -13.78 3.54
C PRO A 225 -0.47 -12.93 4.67
N MET A 226 -1.29 -11.96 4.29
CA MET A 226 -2.14 -11.19 5.20
C MET A 226 -3.50 -10.89 4.58
N GLN A 227 -4.49 -10.49 5.41
CA GLN A 227 -5.78 -10.03 4.91
C GLN A 227 -5.86 -8.52 4.83
N SER A 228 -5.85 -7.83 5.95
CA SER A 228 -6.12 -6.40 5.98
C SER A 228 -5.02 -5.55 6.58
N PHE A 229 -4.13 -6.12 7.38
CA PHE A 229 -2.99 -5.38 7.90
C PHE A 229 -1.80 -6.26 8.26
N VAL A 230 -0.63 -5.63 8.31
CA VAL A 230 0.59 -6.12 8.94
C VAL A 230 1.16 -5.05 9.84
N SER A 231 1.77 -5.47 10.96
CA SER A 231 2.38 -4.57 11.93
C SER A 231 3.73 -5.09 12.40
N LEU A 232 4.66 -4.16 12.61
CA LEU A 232 5.81 -4.36 13.49
C LEU A 232 5.61 -3.50 14.74
N ALA A 233 5.86 -4.09 15.91
CA ALA A 233 5.68 -3.42 17.18
C ALA A 233 6.67 -3.91 18.22
N ASN A 234 7.06 -3.02 19.13
CA ASN A 234 7.74 -3.32 20.37
C ASN A 234 7.06 -2.59 21.55
N GLU A 235 7.67 -2.55 22.73
CA GLU A 235 7.09 -1.93 23.93
C GLU A 235 6.93 -0.40 23.80
N HIS A 236 7.63 0.24 22.86
CA HIS A 236 7.72 1.69 22.76
C HIS A 236 6.96 2.27 21.58
N GLU A 237 6.88 1.54 20.49
CA GLU A 237 6.32 2.06 19.23
C GLU A 237 5.81 0.95 18.32
N ASN A 238 4.97 1.35 17.37
CA ASN A 238 4.42 0.44 16.38
C ASN A 238 4.21 1.14 15.04
N VAL A 239 4.30 0.36 13.98
CA VAL A 239 3.94 0.75 12.62
C VAL A 239 3.04 -0.32 12.05
N SER A 240 1.92 0.09 11.46
CA SER A 240 0.97 -0.81 10.82
C SER A 240 0.66 -0.31 9.41
N ILE A 241 0.60 -1.24 8.47
CA ILE A 241 0.18 -0.99 7.10
C ILE A 241 -1.14 -1.71 6.88
N ILE A 242 -2.17 -0.97 6.46
CA ILE A 242 -3.53 -1.45 6.29
C ILE A 242 -3.88 -1.40 4.81
N THR A 243 -4.38 -2.48 4.23
CA THR A 243 -4.73 -2.56 2.82
C THR A 243 -5.81 -3.60 2.55
N ASP A 244 -6.56 -3.45 1.47
CA ASP A 244 -7.51 -4.45 0.97
C ASP A 244 -7.05 -5.14 -0.32
N CYS A 245 -6.06 -4.58 -0.99
CA CYS A 245 -5.60 -5.04 -2.31
C CYS A 245 -4.28 -5.82 -2.29
N VAL A 246 -3.41 -5.59 -1.29
CA VAL A 246 -2.12 -6.28 -1.15
C VAL A 246 -2.26 -7.42 -0.14
N ARG A 247 -1.77 -8.61 -0.48
CA ARG A 247 -1.97 -9.82 0.32
C ARG A 247 -0.68 -10.51 0.77
N GLU A 248 0.47 -9.94 0.43
CA GLU A 248 1.77 -10.53 0.70
C GLU A 248 2.72 -9.49 1.29
N TYR A 249 3.41 -9.88 2.35
CA TYR A 249 4.47 -9.08 2.96
C TYR A 249 5.68 -9.92 3.35
N GLN A 250 6.78 -9.26 3.60
CA GLN A 250 7.99 -9.84 4.17
C GLN A 250 8.64 -8.83 5.11
N ILE A 251 9.25 -9.31 6.20
CA ILE A 251 10.10 -8.47 7.03
C ILE A 251 11.54 -8.65 6.58
N ILE A 252 12.18 -7.55 6.21
CA ILE A 252 13.53 -7.52 5.61
C ILE A 252 14.42 -6.48 6.28
N GLY A 253 15.66 -6.36 5.78
CA GLY A 253 16.69 -5.45 6.27
C GLY A 253 17.66 -6.18 7.22
N GLU A 254 18.83 -5.60 7.42
CA GLU A 254 19.87 -6.18 8.30
C GLU A 254 19.39 -6.39 9.73
N LYS A 255 18.48 -5.52 10.20
CA LYS A 255 17.87 -5.59 11.53
C LYS A 255 16.48 -6.22 11.54
N LEU A 256 15.98 -6.69 10.40
CA LEU A 256 14.61 -7.18 10.24
C LEU A 256 13.57 -6.16 10.74
N ASP A 257 13.75 -4.93 10.38
CA ASP A 257 12.97 -3.76 10.83
C ASP A 257 12.20 -3.06 9.71
N THR A 258 12.20 -3.64 8.51
CA THR A 258 11.56 -3.08 7.32
C THR A 258 10.41 -3.97 6.88
N ILE A 259 9.20 -3.40 6.80
CA ILE A 259 8.05 -4.06 6.18
C ILE A 259 8.15 -3.87 4.67
N ALA A 260 8.19 -4.95 3.92
CA ALA A 260 8.13 -4.96 2.46
C ALA A 260 6.79 -5.54 2.01
N LEU A 261 5.95 -4.73 1.35
CA LEU A 261 4.70 -5.18 0.74
C LEU A 261 4.93 -5.51 -0.72
N THR A 262 4.54 -6.70 -1.17
CA THR A 262 4.53 -7.06 -2.58
C THR A 262 3.32 -6.43 -3.26
N LEU A 263 3.55 -5.40 -4.08
CA LEU A 263 2.49 -4.79 -4.86
C LEU A 263 2.01 -5.76 -5.94
N PHE A 264 2.95 -6.30 -6.71
CA PHE A 264 2.66 -7.33 -7.71
C PHE A 264 3.90 -8.13 -8.08
N ARG A 265 3.65 -9.29 -8.69
CA ARG A 265 4.62 -10.15 -9.34
C ARG A 265 4.21 -10.33 -10.80
N SER A 266 5.17 -10.38 -11.69
CA SER A 266 4.96 -10.61 -13.12
C SER A 266 5.68 -11.89 -13.52
N THR A 267 4.90 -12.96 -13.79
CA THR A 267 5.44 -14.29 -14.09
C THR A 267 4.76 -14.87 -15.34
N PRO A 268 5.54 -15.36 -16.33
CA PRO A 268 4.98 -15.83 -17.61
C PRO A 268 4.40 -17.24 -17.56
N GLU A 269 4.69 -18.03 -16.50
CA GLU A 269 4.37 -19.45 -16.44
C GLU A 269 3.60 -19.83 -15.17
N MET A 270 2.66 -20.77 -15.32
CA MET A 270 1.86 -21.28 -14.20
C MET A 270 2.73 -22.05 -13.19
N GLY A 271 3.61 -22.89 -13.66
CA GLY A 271 4.49 -23.69 -12.79
C GLY A 271 5.82 -23.97 -13.44
N LYS A 272 6.88 -23.90 -12.65
CA LYS A 272 8.26 -24.25 -13.03
C LYS A 272 8.77 -25.39 -12.15
N ALA A 273 9.41 -26.39 -12.76
CA ALA A 273 9.94 -27.55 -12.03
C ALA A 273 11.23 -27.22 -11.27
N GLU A 274 12.06 -26.36 -11.83
CA GLU A 274 13.41 -26.07 -11.33
C GLU A 274 13.50 -24.65 -10.79
N LEU A 275 13.00 -24.45 -9.57
CA LEU A 275 13.21 -23.21 -8.84
C LEU A 275 14.37 -23.34 -7.85
N LYS A 276 15.11 -22.27 -7.65
CA LYS A 276 16.25 -22.18 -6.72
C LYS A 276 15.93 -22.75 -5.32
N ASP A 277 14.76 -22.42 -4.81
CA ASP A 277 14.30 -22.76 -3.46
C ASP A 277 13.28 -23.91 -3.44
N ARG A 278 12.88 -24.42 -4.61
CA ARG A 278 11.98 -25.58 -4.78
C ARG A 278 12.40 -26.40 -6.02
N PRO A 279 13.56 -27.07 -5.96
CA PRO A 279 14.06 -27.84 -7.09
C PRO A 279 13.30 -29.16 -7.27
N GLY A 280 13.22 -29.63 -8.52
CA GLY A 280 12.76 -30.97 -8.88
C GLY A 280 11.25 -31.14 -8.95
N ARG A 281 10.41 -30.10 -8.73
CA ARG A 281 8.96 -30.23 -8.89
C ARG A 281 8.28 -28.91 -9.23
N ALA A 282 7.18 -28.99 -9.97
CA ALA A 282 6.27 -27.86 -10.19
C ALA A 282 5.11 -27.92 -9.17
N SER A 283 4.64 -26.75 -8.73
CA SER A 283 3.45 -26.64 -7.88
C SER A 283 2.14 -26.72 -8.68
N GLY A 284 2.21 -26.70 -9.98
CA GLY A 284 1.07 -26.77 -10.89
C GLY A 284 1.47 -27.45 -12.19
N MET A 285 0.79 -27.11 -13.28
CA MET A 285 1.20 -27.58 -14.60
C MET A 285 2.50 -26.89 -15.03
N ALA A 286 3.57 -27.66 -15.14
CA ALA A 286 4.86 -27.16 -15.59
C ALA A 286 4.79 -26.71 -17.05
N ASN A 287 5.52 -25.65 -17.39
CA ASN A 287 5.65 -25.10 -18.74
C ASN A 287 4.31 -24.67 -19.39
N TRP A 288 3.33 -24.32 -18.58
CA TRP A 288 2.07 -23.78 -19.05
C TRP A 288 2.16 -22.25 -19.02
N GLU A 289 2.09 -21.64 -20.20
CA GLU A 289 2.14 -20.18 -20.35
C GLU A 289 0.90 -19.52 -19.76
N THR A 290 1.11 -18.47 -19.00
CA THR A 290 0.07 -17.60 -18.41
C THR A 290 0.35 -16.13 -18.75
N PRO A 291 0.14 -15.72 -20.02
CA PRO A 291 0.55 -14.39 -20.49
C PRO A 291 -0.12 -13.24 -19.71
N ASP A 292 -1.36 -13.42 -19.24
CA ASP A 292 -2.06 -12.43 -18.43
C ASP A 292 -1.44 -12.24 -17.05
N ALA A 293 -0.71 -13.21 -16.52
CA ALA A 293 0.02 -13.11 -15.27
C ALA A 293 1.28 -12.22 -15.36
N ASN A 294 1.68 -11.82 -16.55
CA ASN A 294 2.69 -10.77 -16.74
C ASN A 294 2.19 -9.39 -16.34
N LEU A 295 0.88 -9.21 -16.17
CA LEU A 295 0.26 -7.97 -15.70
C LEU A 295 0.67 -6.72 -16.48
N LEU A 296 0.90 -6.81 -17.80
CA LEU A 296 1.28 -5.69 -18.67
C LEU A 296 0.08 -4.75 -18.86
N LYS A 297 -0.23 -3.99 -17.80
CA LYS A 297 -1.40 -3.10 -17.74
C LYS A 297 -1.24 -2.05 -16.64
N ASN A 298 -2.20 -1.12 -16.59
CA ASN A 298 -2.31 -0.19 -15.47
C ASN A 298 -2.79 -0.93 -14.21
N LEU A 299 -2.05 -0.77 -13.13
CA LEU A 299 -2.32 -1.34 -11.81
C LEU A 299 -2.56 -0.22 -10.81
N LYS A 300 -3.44 -0.48 -9.84
CA LYS A 300 -3.79 0.46 -8.77
C LYS A 300 -3.71 -0.24 -7.43
N PHE A 301 -3.11 0.44 -6.47
CA PHE A 301 -2.96 -0.04 -5.10
C PHE A 301 -3.33 1.06 -4.13
N ASN A 302 -3.99 0.67 -3.05
CA ASN A 302 -4.29 1.58 -1.96
C ASN A 302 -3.94 0.93 -0.62
N PHE A 303 -3.47 1.74 0.30
CA PHE A 303 -3.21 1.35 1.68
C PHE A 303 -3.16 2.58 2.58
N ALA A 304 -3.17 2.33 3.88
CA ALA A 304 -2.99 3.36 4.88
C ALA A 304 -1.85 3.01 5.84
N ILE A 305 -1.15 4.03 6.30
CA ILE A 305 -0.03 3.92 7.23
C ILE A 305 -0.49 4.46 8.58
N SER A 306 -0.33 3.66 9.63
CA SER A 306 -0.51 4.07 11.02
C SER A 306 0.82 3.97 11.76
N ILE A 307 1.18 5.03 12.48
CA ILE A 307 2.31 5.02 13.41
C ILE A 307 1.79 5.28 14.82
N GLY A 308 2.37 4.62 15.80
CA GLY A 308 1.96 4.79 17.19
C GLY A 308 3.13 4.72 18.16
N LYS A 309 3.00 5.43 19.29
CA LYS A 309 3.91 5.37 20.44
C LYS A 309 3.22 4.58 21.56
N ASN A 310 4.00 3.90 22.36
CA ASN A 310 3.56 3.04 23.45
C ASN A 310 2.98 1.70 22.99
N GLU A 311 2.33 1.00 23.90
CA GLU A 311 1.87 -0.36 23.74
C GLU A 311 0.98 -0.56 22.49
N TYR A 312 1.32 -1.59 21.75
CA TYR A 312 0.55 -2.01 20.58
C TYR A 312 -0.75 -2.71 20.99
N SER A 313 -1.85 -2.27 20.42
CA SER A 313 -3.16 -2.88 20.65
C SER A 313 -3.73 -3.49 19.37
N ILE A 314 -3.82 -4.82 19.34
CA ILE A 314 -4.44 -5.57 18.23
C ILE A 314 -5.88 -5.11 18.01
N SER A 315 -6.65 -4.92 19.06
CA SER A 315 -8.06 -4.48 18.95
C SER A 315 -8.17 -3.09 18.34
N LYS A 316 -7.26 -2.18 18.68
CA LYS A 316 -7.23 -0.84 18.11
C LYS A 316 -6.93 -0.87 16.62
N ILE A 317 -5.89 -1.60 16.20
CA ILE A 317 -5.53 -1.66 14.78
C ILE A 317 -6.59 -2.40 13.96
N SER A 318 -7.21 -3.46 14.51
CA SER A 318 -8.34 -4.14 13.86
C SER A 318 -9.54 -3.22 13.64
N ASN A 319 -9.86 -2.36 14.62
CA ASN A 319 -10.95 -1.39 14.46
C ASN A 319 -10.59 -0.34 13.40
N ILE A 320 -9.39 0.24 13.47
CA ILE A 320 -8.91 1.21 12.48
C ILE A 320 -8.91 0.59 11.06
N SER A 321 -8.48 -0.67 10.94
CA SER A 321 -8.51 -1.40 9.68
C SER A 321 -9.93 -1.56 9.14
N LYS A 322 -10.87 -1.96 9.98
CA LYS A 322 -12.28 -2.07 9.60
C LYS A 322 -12.88 -0.73 9.18
N GLU A 323 -12.58 0.34 9.90
CA GLU A 323 -13.02 1.69 9.54
C GLU A 323 -12.45 2.12 8.19
N TYR A 324 -11.16 1.90 7.94
CA TYR A 324 -10.52 2.23 6.67
C TYR A 324 -11.11 1.43 5.49
N LEU A 325 -11.40 0.14 5.70
CA LEU A 325 -11.86 -0.77 4.65
C LEU A 325 -13.38 -0.74 4.43
N THR A 326 -14.13 -0.11 5.32
CA THR A 326 -15.60 -0.05 5.22
C THR A 326 -16.02 1.33 4.73
N PRO A 327 -16.36 1.48 3.44
CA PRO A 327 -16.81 2.76 2.90
C PRO A 327 -18.17 3.15 3.46
N PHE A 328 -18.42 4.46 3.55
CA PHE A 328 -19.77 4.95 3.76
C PHE A 328 -20.60 4.76 2.51
N TYR A 329 -21.76 4.16 2.67
CA TYR A 329 -22.77 4.12 1.62
C TYR A 329 -23.64 5.37 1.73
N TYR A 330 -23.97 5.98 0.61
CA TYR A 330 -24.87 7.12 0.58
C TYR A 330 -25.99 6.90 -0.42
N TYR A 331 -27.13 7.45 -0.09
CA TYR A 331 -28.28 7.53 -0.97
C TYR A 331 -28.72 9.00 -1.08
N GLN A 332 -28.91 9.47 -2.29
CA GLN A 332 -29.39 10.83 -2.56
C GLN A 332 -30.79 10.78 -3.12
N ALA A 333 -31.70 11.57 -2.52
CA ALA A 333 -33.03 11.76 -3.04
C ALA A 333 -33.41 13.24 -3.04
N ALA A 334 -34.21 13.67 -4.01
CA ALA A 334 -34.72 15.03 -4.10
C ALA A 334 -35.83 15.28 -3.07
N GLU A 335 -36.66 14.28 -2.79
CA GLU A 335 -37.74 14.28 -1.79
C GLU A 335 -37.94 12.89 -1.22
N PHE A 336 -38.01 12.79 0.12
CA PHE A 336 -38.50 11.59 0.80
C PHE A 336 -39.93 11.88 1.30
N LYS A 337 -40.93 11.31 0.65
CA LYS A 337 -42.29 11.27 1.17
C LYS A 337 -42.52 9.88 1.72
N ASN A 338 -42.55 9.76 3.04
CA ASN A 338 -43.02 8.57 3.80
C ASN A 338 -42.40 7.23 3.28
N VAL A 339 -41.12 7.12 3.28
CA VAL A 339 -40.45 5.81 3.07
C VAL A 339 -39.91 5.34 4.41
N ASP A 340 -40.56 4.36 5.00
CA ASP A 340 -39.99 3.59 6.09
C ASP A 340 -38.92 2.66 5.48
N ILE A 341 -37.66 2.98 5.72
CA ILE A 341 -36.55 2.12 5.32
C ILE A 341 -36.29 1.18 6.50
N PHE A 342 -36.70 -0.08 6.34
CA PHE A 342 -36.29 -1.16 7.22
C PHE A 342 -35.01 -1.78 6.70
N PHE A 343 -33.99 -1.89 7.53
CA PHE A 343 -32.76 -2.62 7.28
C PHE A 343 -32.83 -3.99 7.96
#